data_1bb794bbf12d487d24b431dcdd0e35ef
#
_entry.id   1bb794bbf12d487d24b431dcdd0e35ef
#
_cell.length_a   1.000
_cell.length_b   1.000
_cell.length_c   1.000
_cell.angle_alpha   90.00
_cell.angle_beta   90.00
_cell.angle_gamma   90.00
#
_symmetry.space_group_name_H-M   'P 1'
#
loop_
_entity.id
_entity.type
_entity.pdbx_description
1 polymer ?
#
loop_
_entity_poly.entity_id
_entity_poly.type
_entity_poly.pdbx_seq_one_letter_code
_entity_poly.pdbx_strand_id
1 'polypeptide(L)'
;MDLDQQLQLGHLLLEERVCRVCKERKNLLQSFYRVRKNMNLLSSYSYECKECTVKRIKKRDRTHPHIKREQHLKRRYGISLQEYTEMLDSQGNCCATCGSKEPGGKWKSFAVDHDHKTGKVRGMLCKSCNIALGEVDDSLTTLKRMIEYLRA
;
A
#
# COMPACT_ATOMS: atom_id res chain seq x y z
N MET A 1 20.99 19.27 -14.94
CA MET A 1 21.61 19.73 -13.67
C MET A 1 22.78 20.61 -14.05
N ASP A 2 22.79 21.82 -13.55
CA ASP A 2 23.84 22.81 -13.77
C ASP A 2 25.15 22.38 -13.05
N LEU A 3 26.30 22.78 -13.59
CA LEU A 3 27.65 22.43 -13.06
C LEU A 3 27.80 22.84 -11.58
N ASP A 4 27.25 24.01 -11.20
CA ASP A 4 27.22 24.49 -9.82
C ASP A 4 26.39 23.60 -8.89
N GLN A 5 25.29 23.05 -9.39
CA GLN A 5 24.50 22.08 -8.63
C GLN A 5 25.20 20.73 -8.43
N GLN A 6 26.04 20.33 -9.42
CA GLN A 6 26.85 19.11 -9.31
C GLN A 6 28.01 19.30 -8.33
N LEU A 7 28.66 20.47 -8.31
CA LEU A 7 29.73 20.79 -7.36
C LEU A 7 29.20 20.91 -5.92
N GLN A 8 28.03 21.52 -5.72
CA GLN A 8 27.37 21.60 -4.41
C GLN A 8 26.90 20.23 -3.92
N LEU A 9 26.44 19.36 -4.82
CA LEU A 9 26.07 17.97 -4.48
C LEU A 9 27.32 17.16 -4.11
N GLY A 10 28.44 17.38 -4.81
CA GLY A 10 29.72 16.76 -4.51
C GLY A 10 30.23 17.08 -3.11
N HIS A 11 30.02 18.32 -2.63
CA HIS A 11 30.33 18.70 -1.25
C HIS A 11 29.49 17.88 -0.23
N LEU A 12 28.20 17.69 -0.47
CA LEU A 12 27.32 16.92 0.41
C LEU A 12 27.61 15.41 0.40
N LEU A 13 28.30 14.87 -0.62
CA LEU A 13 28.72 13.46 -0.65
C LEU A 13 29.71 13.13 0.47
N LEU A 14 30.50 14.10 0.91
CA LEU A 14 31.49 13.96 1.99
C LEU A 14 30.90 14.30 3.37
N GLU A 15 29.69 14.86 3.41
CA GLU A 15 29.07 15.27 4.66
C GLU A 15 28.57 14.07 5.45
N GLU A 16 28.84 14.11 6.72
CA GLU A 16 28.38 13.14 7.69
C GLU A 16 27.41 13.78 8.67
N ARG A 17 26.48 12.97 9.14
CA ARG A 17 25.53 13.37 10.18
C ARG A 17 25.45 12.32 11.27
N VAL A 18 25.38 12.78 12.51
CA VAL A 18 25.10 11.92 13.66
C VAL A 18 23.58 11.64 13.70
N CYS A 19 23.20 10.36 13.64
CA CYS A 19 21.81 9.98 13.77
C CYS A 19 21.31 10.29 15.19
N ARG A 20 20.19 11.01 15.31
CA ARG A 20 19.61 11.37 16.62
C ARG A 20 19.17 10.16 17.46
N VAL A 21 18.94 8.99 16.84
CA VAL A 21 18.42 7.77 17.48
C VAL A 21 19.56 6.82 17.87
N CYS A 22 20.37 6.32 16.89
CA CYS A 22 21.46 5.40 17.22
C CYS A 22 22.77 6.09 17.62
N LYS A 23 22.83 7.42 17.50
CA LYS A 23 24.02 8.24 17.81
C LYS A 23 25.26 7.95 16.95
N GLU A 24 25.12 7.10 15.92
CA GLU A 24 26.20 6.78 14.99
C GLU A 24 26.35 7.90 13.94
N ARG A 25 27.61 8.18 13.57
CA ARG A 25 27.98 9.07 12.49
C ARG A 25 27.89 8.30 11.17
N LYS A 26 27.16 8.83 10.20
CA LYS A 26 26.88 8.17 8.91
C LYS A 26 26.87 9.18 7.77
N ASN A 27 27.22 8.72 6.57
CA ASN A 27 27.17 9.54 5.36
C ASN A 27 25.74 10.08 5.13
N LEU A 28 25.63 11.38 4.86
CA LEU A 28 24.37 12.09 4.75
C LEU A 28 23.49 11.56 3.61
N LEU A 29 24.04 11.46 2.41
CA LEU A 29 23.26 11.11 1.21
C LEU A 29 22.86 9.63 1.19
N GLN A 30 23.75 8.77 1.63
CA GLN A 30 23.52 7.32 1.62
C GLN A 30 22.59 6.88 2.75
N SER A 31 22.75 7.45 3.95
CA SER A 31 22.16 6.91 5.19
C SER A 31 20.94 7.68 5.69
N PHE A 32 20.59 8.82 5.09
CA PHE A 32 19.42 9.61 5.53
C PHE A 32 18.44 9.82 4.40
N TYR A 33 17.14 9.90 4.73
CA TYR A 33 16.10 10.21 3.74
C TYR A 33 16.05 11.70 3.47
N ARG A 34 15.91 12.07 2.20
CA ARG A 34 15.59 13.43 1.81
C ARG A 34 14.13 13.75 2.17
N VAL A 35 13.89 14.87 2.83
CA VAL A 35 12.57 15.30 3.32
C VAL A 35 12.08 16.60 2.68
N ARG A 36 12.96 17.33 1.94
CA ARG A 36 12.62 18.56 1.22
C ARG A 36 13.16 18.53 -0.20
N LYS A 37 12.58 19.37 -1.07
CA LYS A 37 12.94 19.40 -2.51
C LYS A 37 14.37 19.91 -2.76
N ASN A 38 14.82 20.92 -2.01
CA ASN A 38 16.18 21.47 -2.17
C ASN A 38 17.22 20.44 -1.69
N MET A 39 18.02 19.91 -2.63
CA MET A 39 19.01 18.87 -2.36
C MET A 39 20.31 19.39 -1.75
N ASN A 40 20.57 20.69 -1.88
CA ASN A 40 21.87 21.30 -1.54
C ASN A 40 21.96 21.75 -0.08
N LEU A 41 20.94 21.49 0.73
CA LEU A 41 20.91 21.88 2.13
C LEU A 41 20.93 20.67 3.06
N LEU A 42 21.79 20.70 4.07
CA LEU A 42 21.82 19.70 5.14
C LEU A 42 20.45 19.51 5.80
N SER A 43 19.69 20.61 5.96
CA SER A 43 18.33 20.59 6.54
C SER A 43 17.30 19.86 5.68
N SER A 44 17.64 19.53 4.44
CA SER A 44 16.77 18.76 3.53
C SER A 44 16.79 17.27 3.78
N TYR A 45 17.63 16.81 4.69
CA TYR A 45 17.72 15.38 5.06
C TYR A 45 17.24 15.16 6.48
N SER A 46 16.66 13.98 6.73
CA SER A 46 16.14 13.61 8.05
C SER A 46 17.26 13.58 9.10
N TYR A 47 16.90 13.78 10.38
CA TYR A 47 17.83 13.63 11.50
C TYR A 47 17.91 12.19 12.03
N GLU A 48 17.07 11.32 11.51
CA GLU A 48 17.04 9.89 11.81
C GLU A 48 17.56 9.13 10.59
N CYS A 49 18.51 8.20 10.75
CA CYS A 49 19.03 7.41 9.65
C CYS A 49 17.98 6.42 9.12
N LYS A 50 18.16 5.98 7.87
CA LYS A 50 17.24 5.04 7.18
C LYS A 50 16.99 3.78 8.00
N GLU A 51 18.02 3.20 8.61
CA GLU A 51 17.90 1.99 9.43
C GLU A 51 17.03 2.21 10.66
N CYS A 52 17.25 3.30 11.41
CA CYS A 52 16.42 3.64 12.57
C CYS A 52 14.98 3.93 12.16
N THR A 53 14.77 4.66 11.06
CA THR A 53 13.44 4.90 10.48
C THR A 53 12.73 3.60 10.14
N VAL A 54 13.42 2.65 9.47
CA VAL A 54 12.85 1.34 9.13
C VAL A 54 12.53 0.53 10.39
N LYS A 55 13.43 0.51 11.39
CA LYS A 55 13.17 -0.17 12.67
C LYS A 55 11.94 0.40 13.37
N ARG A 56 11.80 1.74 13.41
CA ARG A 56 10.66 2.42 14.03
C ARG A 56 9.35 2.12 13.29
N ILE A 57 9.37 2.14 11.94
CA ILE A 57 8.19 1.81 11.12
C ILE A 57 7.78 0.36 11.34
N LYS A 58 8.73 -0.60 11.28
CA LYS A 58 8.46 -2.01 11.54
C LYS A 58 7.88 -2.26 12.92
N LYS A 59 8.40 -1.56 13.95
CA LYS A 59 7.86 -1.64 15.32
C LYS A 59 6.42 -1.15 15.35
N ARG A 60 6.13 0.06 14.80
CA ARG A 60 4.77 0.62 14.72
C ARG A 60 3.82 -0.33 13.97
N ASP A 61 4.22 -0.85 12.81
CA ASP A 61 3.38 -1.72 11.99
C ASP A 61 3.06 -3.06 12.68
N ARG A 62 3.97 -3.51 13.56
CA ARG A 62 3.76 -4.70 14.39
C ARG A 62 2.79 -4.43 15.55
N THR A 63 2.94 -3.29 16.22
CA THR A 63 2.10 -2.92 17.37
C THR A 63 0.71 -2.38 16.96
N HIS A 64 0.58 -1.84 15.75
CA HIS A 64 -0.65 -1.23 15.25
C HIS A 64 -0.96 -1.66 13.81
N PRO A 65 -1.23 -2.96 13.57
CA PRO A 65 -1.44 -3.48 12.22
C PRO A 65 -2.67 -2.87 11.53
N HIS A 66 -3.68 -2.45 12.30
CA HIS A 66 -4.90 -1.78 11.82
C HIS A 66 -4.60 -0.45 11.13
N ILE A 67 -3.62 0.34 11.60
CA ILE A 67 -3.27 1.64 11.00
C ILE A 67 -2.82 1.47 9.56
N LYS A 68 -1.98 0.47 9.28
CA LYS A 68 -1.50 0.20 7.93
C LYS A 68 -2.64 -0.22 7.00
N ARG A 69 -3.57 -1.06 7.51
CA ARG A 69 -4.74 -1.48 6.75
C ARG A 69 -5.68 -0.32 6.47
N GLU A 70 -5.98 0.50 7.47
CA GLU A 70 -6.78 1.72 7.34
C GLU A 70 -6.23 2.64 6.25
N GLN A 71 -4.92 2.96 6.33
CA GLN A 71 -4.25 3.80 5.34
C GLN A 71 -4.29 3.20 3.93
N HIS A 72 -4.15 1.88 3.81
CA HIS A 72 -4.26 1.18 2.53
C HIS A 72 -5.68 1.29 1.94
N LEU A 73 -6.70 0.98 2.74
CA LEU A 73 -8.10 1.05 2.34
C LEU A 73 -8.48 2.47 1.89
N LYS A 74 -8.13 3.47 2.70
CA LYS A 74 -8.41 4.87 2.40
C LYS A 74 -7.71 5.36 1.14
N ARG A 75 -6.42 5.04 0.97
CA ARG A 75 -5.64 5.46 -0.20
C ARG A 75 -6.07 4.76 -1.49
N ARG A 76 -6.38 3.46 -1.43
CA ARG A 76 -6.64 2.65 -2.62
C ARG A 76 -8.10 2.70 -3.06
N TYR A 77 -9.02 2.72 -2.10
CA TYR A 77 -10.45 2.54 -2.34
C TYR A 77 -11.31 3.68 -1.78
N GLY A 78 -10.72 4.64 -1.05
CA GLY A 78 -11.46 5.75 -0.46
C GLY A 78 -12.30 5.38 0.76
N ILE A 79 -12.22 4.16 1.27
CA ILE A 79 -13.01 3.67 2.40
C ILE A 79 -12.17 3.53 3.67
N SER A 80 -12.81 3.69 4.82
CA SER A 80 -12.26 3.42 6.15
C SER A 80 -12.28 1.92 6.47
N LEU A 81 -11.60 1.53 7.54
CA LEU A 81 -11.68 0.16 8.05
C LEU A 81 -13.09 -0.16 8.58
N GLN A 82 -13.76 0.83 9.15
CA GLN A 82 -15.14 0.69 9.62
C GLN A 82 -16.09 0.39 8.47
N GLU A 83 -16.06 1.19 7.40
CA GLU A 83 -16.88 0.97 6.20
C GLU A 83 -16.60 -0.41 5.56
N TYR A 84 -15.32 -0.84 5.53
CA TYR A 84 -14.97 -2.19 5.10
C TYR A 84 -15.66 -3.25 5.94
N THR A 85 -15.66 -3.09 7.29
CA THR A 85 -16.27 -4.07 8.21
C THR A 85 -17.79 -4.08 8.05
N GLU A 86 -18.43 -2.92 8.00
CA GLU A 86 -19.87 -2.78 7.79
C GLU A 86 -20.33 -3.42 6.48
N MET A 87 -19.59 -3.21 5.38
CA MET A 87 -19.89 -3.87 4.11
C MET A 87 -19.74 -5.39 4.21
N LEU A 88 -18.70 -5.89 4.86
CA LEU A 88 -18.49 -7.32 5.04
C LEU A 88 -19.59 -7.94 5.94
N ASP A 89 -19.99 -7.25 7.00
CA ASP A 89 -21.09 -7.67 7.88
C ASP A 89 -22.42 -7.73 7.13
N SER A 90 -22.71 -6.72 6.28
CA SER A 90 -23.90 -6.71 5.44
C SER A 90 -23.97 -7.86 4.44
N GLN A 91 -22.83 -8.44 4.07
CA GLN A 91 -22.69 -9.63 3.23
C GLN A 91 -22.77 -10.94 4.04
N GLY A 92 -23.01 -10.89 5.37
CA GLY A 92 -22.97 -12.05 6.25
C GLY A 92 -21.58 -12.61 6.51
N ASN A 93 -20.56 -11.75 6.49
CA ASN A 93 -19.14 -12.10 6.69
C ASN A 93 -18.64 -13.14 5.68
N CYS A 94 -19.07 -13.02 4.43
CA CYS A 94 -18.72 -13.95 3.36
C CYS A 94 -18.46 -13.21 2.04
N CYS A 95 -17.92 -13.95 1.07
CA CYS A 95 -17.74 -13.46 -0.29
C CYS A 95 -19.09 -13.12 -0.94
N ALA A 96 -19.26 -11.90 -1.45
CA ALA A 96 -20.50 -11.45 -2.10
C ALA A 96 -20.91 -12.27 -3.33
N THR A 97 -19.96 -12.99 -3.96
CA THR A 97 -20.24 -13.78 -5.16
C THR A 97 -20.50 -15.24 -4.87
N CYS A 98 -19.63 -15.93 -4.11
CA CYS A 98 -19.74 -17.38 -3.91
C CYS A 98 -20.16 -17.79 -2.50
N GLY A 99 -20.37 -16.85 -1.58
CA GLY A 99 -20.77 -17.13 -0.20
C GLY A 99 -19.67 -17.77 0.68
N SER A 100 -18.44 -17.93 0.18
CA SER A 100 -17.35 -18.49 0.98
C SER A 100 -17.07 -17.62 2.20
N LYS A 101 -16.94 -18.23 3.37
CA LYS A 101 -16.55 -17.58 4.63
C LYS A 101 -15.03 -17.40 4.76
N GLU A 102 -14.26 -17.96 3.82
CA GLU A 102 -12.81 -17.89 3.79
C GLU A 102 -12.32 -16.92 2.71
N PRO A 103 -11.39 -16.01 3.02
CA PRO A 103 -10.78 -15.12 2.00
C PRO A 103 -10.05 -15.87 0.89
N GLY A 104 -9.59 -17.09 1.18
CA GLY A 104 -8.93 -17.99 0.25
C GLY A 104 -7.42 -17.85 0.15
N GLY A 105 -6.73 -18.97 -0.04
CA GLY A 105 -5.28 -19.06 -0.15
C GLY A 105 -4.56 -18.53 1.11
N LYS A 106 -3.53 -17.71 0.92
CA LYS A 106 -2.77 -17.07 2.02
C LYS A 106 -3.34 -15.70 2.44
N TRP A 107 -4.49 -15.30 1.90
CA TRP A 107 -5.10 -14.01 2.21
C TRP A 107 -5.76 -14.04 3.60
N LYS A 108 -5.46 -13.03 4.40
CA LYS A 108 -6.00 -12.91 5.76
C LYS A 108 -7.32 -12.14 5.83
N SER A 109 -7.77 -11.59 4.69
CA SER A 109 -8.98 -10.78 4.61
C SER A 109 -9.51 -10.78 3.18
N PHE A 110 -10.80 -10.58 3.04
CA PHE A 110 -11.45 -10.44 1.74
C PHE A 110 -10.89 -9.26 0.96
N ALA A 111 -10.85 -9.39 -0.37
CA ALA A 111 -10.49 -8.30 -1.27
C ALA A 111 -11.62 -7.28 -1.34
N VAL A 112 -11.26 -6.02 -1.47
CA VAL A 112 -12.21 -4.97 -1.86
C VAL A 112 -12.36 -5.01 -3.37
N ASP A 113 -13.54 -5.37 -3.83
CA ASP A 113 -13.91 -5.32 -5.23
C ASP A 113 -14.45 -3.93 -5.58
N HIS A 114 -14.07 -3.42 -6.74
CA HIS A 114 -14.45 -2.09 -7.19
C HIS A 114 -14.56 -2.05 -8.70
N ASP A 115 -15.41 -1.19 -9.20
CA ASP A 115 -15.54 -0.89 -10.62
C ASP A 115 -14.27 -0.18 -11.13
N HIS A 116 -13.59 -0.77 -12.12
CA HIS A 116 -12.32 -0.27 -12.62
C HIS A 116 -12.44 1.06 -13.39
N LYS A 117 -13.66 1.42 -13.86
CA LYS A 117 -13.90 2.67 -14.58
C LYS A 117 -14.24 3.82 -13.64
N THR A 118 -15.08 3.55 -12.65
CA THR A 118 -15.60 4.57 -11.73
C THR A 118 -14.86 4.62 -10.39
N GLY A 119 -14.12 3.57 -10.03
CA GLY A 119 -13.49 3.40 -8.73
C GLY A 119 -14.47 3.05 -7.59
N LYS A 120 -15.77 2.94 -7.88
CA LYS A 120 -16.80 2.66 -6.87
C LYS A 120 -16.64 1.25 -6.31
N VAL A 121 -16.55 1.13 -4.99
CA VAL A 121 -16.51 -0.16 -4.28
C VAL A 121 -17.86 -0.87 -4.46
N ARG A 122 -17.81 -2.14 -4.85
CA ARG A 122 -18.98 -3.02 -5.08
C ARG A 122 -19.23 -3.95 -3.90
N GLY A 123 -18.16 -4.47 -3.28
CA GLY A 123 -18.25 -5.38 -2.15
C GLY A 123 -16.96 -6.08 -1.82
N MET A 124 -17.06 -7.11 -0.97
CA MET A 124 -15.91 -7.90 -0.51
C MET A 124 -15.94 -9.28 -1.14
N LEU A 125 -14.85 -9.67 -1.78
CA LEU A 125 -14.74 -10.96 -2.50
C LEU A 125 -13.61 -11.82 -1.92
N CYS A 126 -13.77 -13.13 -2.02
CA CYS A 126 -12.64 -14.04 -1.81
C CYS A 126 -11.63 -13.92 -2.96
N LYS A 127 -10.42 -14.42 -2.74
CA LYS A 127 -9.33 -14.36 -3.72
C LYS A 127 -9.74 -14.87 -5.10
N SER A 128 -10.39 -16.05 -5.14
CA SER A 128 -10.76 -16.71 -6.40
C SER A 128 -11.77 -15.90 -7.19
N CYS A 129 -12.84 -15.41 -6.54
CA CYS A 129 -13.84 -14.60 -7.22
C CYS A 129 -13.30 -13.26 -7.69
N ASN A 130 -12.46 -12.60 -6.89
CA ASN A 130 -11.83 -11.33 -7.27
C ASN A 130 -10.90 -11.49 -8.48
N ILE A 131 -10.12 -12.57 -8.53
CA ILE A 131 -9.27 -12.88 -9.68
C ILE A 131 -10.13 -13.22 -10.90
N ALA A 132 -11.14 -14.07 -10.75
CA ALA A 132 -11.99 -14.49 -11.86
C ALA A 132 -12.69 -13.30 -12.55
N LEU A 133 -13.20 -12.33 -11.80
CA LEU A 133 -13.76 -11.09 -12.37
C LEU A 133 -12.71 -10.27 -13.11
N GLY A 134 -11.50 -10.14 -12.54
CA GLY A 134 -10.40 -9.44 -13.20
C GLY A 134 -9.95 -10.09 -14.50
N GLU A 135 -9.88 -11.44 -14.56
CA GLU A 135 -9.46 -12.19 -15.77
C GLU A 135 -10.46 -12.05 -16.93
N VAL A 136 -11.72 -11.72 -16.63
CA VAL A 136 -12.75 -11.48 -17.65
C VAL A 136 -13.05 -9.98 -17.85
N ASP A 137 -12.19 -9.10 -17.33
CA ASP A 137 -12.33 -7.63 -17.44
C ASP A 137 -13.72 -7.11 -17.01
N ASP A 138 -14.34 -7.73 -15.99
CA ASP A 138 -15.71 -7.42 -15.55
C ASP A 138 -16.76 -7.52 -16.67
N SER A 139 -16.48 -8.25 -17.75
CA SER A 139 -17.32 -8.36 -18.95
C SER A 139 -18.56 -9.21 -18.71
N LEU A 140 -19.71 -8.56 -18.59
CA LEU A 140 -21.01 -9.25 -18.48
C LEU A 140 -21.29 -10.17 -19.68
N THR A 141 -20.83 -9.79 -20.88
CA THR A 141 -20.99 -10.61 -22.07
C THR A 141 -20.18 -11.89 -21.98
N THR A 142 -18.92 -11.79 -21.53
CA THR A 142 -18.06 -12.96 -21.33
C THR A 142 -18.61 -13.87 -20.24
N LEU A 143 -19.06 -13.30 -19.12
CA LEU A 143 -19.66 -14.07 -18.01
C LEU A 143 -20.92 -14.82 -18.46
N LYS A 144 -21.80 -14.20 -19.25
CA LYS A 144 -22.98 -14.86 -19.83
C LYS A 144 -22.59 -16.05 -20.72
N ARG A 145 -21.61 -15.86 -21.62
CA ARG A 145 -21.11 -16.95 -22.48
C ARG A 145 -20.49 -18.09 -21.67
N MET A 146 -19.78 -17.80 -20.56
CA MET A 146 -19.28 -18.83 -19.67
C MET A 146 -20.39 -19.64 -19.02
N ILE A 147 -21.51 -18.99 -18.61
CA ILE A 147 -22.68 -19.68 -18.07
C ILE A 147 -23.29 -20.60 -19.13
N GLU A 148 -23.48 -20.11 -20.36
CA GLU A 148 -24.01 -20.91 -21.47
C GLU A 148 -23.11 -22.10 -21.78
N TYR A 149 -21.79 -21.89 -21.83
CA TYR A 149 -20.80 -22.95 -22.04
C TYR A 149 -20.88 -24.07 -20.98
N LEU A 150 -21.10 -23.72 -19.71
CA LEU A 150 -21.21 -24.70 -18.63
C LEU A 150 -22.55 -25.46 -18.62
N ARG A 151 -23.55 -24.97 -19.38
CA ARG A 151 -24.87 -25.62 -19.51
C ARG A 151 -24.95 -26.58 -20.71
N ALA A 152 -23.98 -26.50 -21.62
CA ALA A 152 -23.88 -27.38 -22.78
C ALA A 152 -23.36 -28.77 -22.39
#